data_cf0f65499a85caba48ad4cc3d2772960
#
_entry.id   cf0f65499a85caba48ad4cc3d2772960
#
_cell.length_a   1.000
_cell.length_b   1.000
_cell.length_c   1.000
_cell.angle_alpha   90.00
_cell.angle_beta   90.00
_cell.angle_gamma   90.00
#
_symmetry.space_group_name_H-M   'P 1'
#
loop_
_entity.id
_entity.type
_entity.pdbx_description
1 polymer ?
#
loop_
_entity_poly.entity_id
_entity_poly.type
_entity_poly.pdbx_seq_one_letter_code
_entity_poly.pdbx_strand_id
1 'polypeptide(L)'
;MSLPRLHPRTIEAVKERADIVDVVGEHVVLKKKGREYVGICPFHDDKSPSMTVSPAKQFYYCFSCGAGGNAIKFLMEHQRQSFSDVVLELARKYQLPIETLDGPQQERLRKQLSRREQLHKVLTLAAGWFRSQLRSPAGAPALAYLRDGRGLSEATLEAFELGYAPEQWDGLLAHLQQVEGLGPELLEAAGLVVPRKGGDGFYDRFRHRVMVPIKDRQGRVIGF
;
A
#
# COMPACT_ATOMS: atom_id res chain seq x y z
N MET A 1 12.67 -10.08 -11.48
CA MET A 1 11.79 -10.44 -12.62
C MET A 1 11.43 -9.14 -13.33
N SER A 2 11.73 -8.99 -14.61
CA SER A 2 11.39 -7.79 -15.37
C SER A 2 9.87 -7.74 -15.57
N LEU A 3 9.26 -6.58 -15.27
CA LEU A 3 7.85 -6.33 -15.54
C LEU A 3 7.58 -6.40 -17.06
N PRO A 4 6.41 -6.91 -17.49
CA PRO A 4 6.05 -6.98 -18.89
C PRO A 4 6.03 -5.57 -19.50
N ARG A 5 6.51 -5.45 -20.74
CA ARG A 5 6.44 -4.19 -21.48
C ARG A 5 4.97 -3.86 -21.78
N LEU A 6 4.52 -2.75 -21.22
CA LEU A 6 3.17 -2.26 -21.48
C LEU A 6 3.02 -1.82 -22.94
N HIS A 7 1.85 -2.07 -23.52
CA HIS A 7 1.54 -1.61 -24.86
C HIS A 7 1.51 -0.06 -24.89
N PRO A 8 2.05 0.59 -25.93
CA PRO A 8 2.04 2.05 -26.04
C PRO A 8 0.65 2.66 -25.86
N ARG A 9 -0.41 2.01 -26.35
CA ARG A 9 -1.80 2.47 -26.17
C ARG A 9 -2.20 2.62 -24.70
N THR A 10 -1.81 1.70 -23.82
CA THR A 10 -2.08 1.81 -22.37
C THR A 10 -1.35 3.02 -21.78
N ILE A 11 -0.10 3.24 -22.20
CA ILE A 11 0.69 4.38 -21.71
C ILE A 11 0.08 5.70 -22.16
N GLU A 12 -0.35 5.80 -23.42
CA GLU A 12 -0.99 6.99 -23.97
C GLU A 12 -2.34 7.26 -23.29
N ALA A 13 -3.20 6.25 -23.16
CA ALA A 13 -4.47 6.38 -22.47
C ALA A 13 -4.31 6.87 -21.02
N VAL A 14 -3.28 6.38 -20.30
CA VAL A 14 -2.96 6.87 -18.96
C VAL A 14 -2.50 8.33 -18.99
N LYS A 15 -1.63 8.73 -19.93
CA LYS A 15 -1.17 10.11 -20.05
C LYS A 15 -2.30 11.09 -20.36
N GLU A 16 -3.25 10.69 -21.21
CA GLU A 16 -4.40 11.53 -21.57
C GLU A 16 -5.39 11.68 -20.41
N ARG A 17 -5.55 10.63 -19.59
CA ARG A 17 -6.55 10.61 -18.51
C ARG A 17 -6.04 11.12 -17.18
N ALA A 18 -4.74 11.00 -16.91
CA ALA A 18 -4.13 11.41 -15.65
C ALA A 18 -3.84 12.92 -15.64
N ASP A 19 -4.82 13.71 -15.21
CA ASP A 19 -4.61 15.16 -15.02
C ASP A 19 -3.57 15.41 -13.92
N ILE A 20 -2.58 16.26 -14.23
CA ILE A 20 -1.46 16.50 -13.32
C ILE A 20 -1.88 17.24 -12.05
N VAL A 21 -2.90 18.09 -12.10
CA VAL A 21 -3.37 18.82 -10.92
C VAL A 21 -4.05 17.85 -9.96
N ASP A 22 -4.86 16.93 -10.49
CA ASP A 22 -5.52 15.90 -9.68
C ASP A 22 -4.48 14.97 -9.05
N VAL A 23 -3.54 14.46 -9.85
CA VAL A 23 -2.51 13.52 -9.38
C VAL A 23 -1.60 14.16 -8.34
N VAL A 24 -1.10 15.37 -8.57
CA VAL A 24 -0.24 16.07 -7.61
C VAL A 24 -1.03 16.51 -6.39
N GLY A 25 -2.28 16.95 -6.58
CA GLY A 25 -3.16 17.42 -5.51
C GLY A 25 -3.52 16.38 -4.46
N GLU A 26 -3.41 15.09 -4.79
CA GLU A 26 -3.56 13.99 -3.81
C GLU A 26 -2.39 13.91 -2.82
N HIS A 27 -1.24 14.47 -3.16
CA HIS A 27 -0.01 14.37 -2.37
C HIS A 27 0.48 15.73 -1.84
N VAL A 28 0.10 16.81 -2.49
CA VAL A 28 0.57 18.16 -2.20
C VAL A 28 -0.61 19.12 -2.18
N VAL A 29 -0.68 19.95 -1.15
CA VAL A 29 -1.68 21.03 -1.09
C VAL A 29 -1.36 22.08 -2.16
N LEU A 30 -2.18 22.13 -3.19
CA LEU A 30 -2.03 23.06 -4.31
C LEU A 30 -2.91 24.30 -4.11
N LYS A 31 -2.32 25.49 -4.30
CA LYS A 31 -3.03 26.77 -4.30
C LYS A 31 -3.01 27.35 -5.72
N LYS A 32 -4.16 27.76 -6.22
CA LYS A 32 -4.27 28.38 -7.55
C LYS A 32 -3.59 29.74 -7.56
N LYS A 33 -2.72 29.97 -8.56
CA LYS A 33 -2.03 31.25 -8.81
C LYS A 33 -2.11 31.57 -10.30
N GLY A 34 -3.10 32.38 -10.68
CA GLY A 34 -3.37 32.69 -12.07
C GLY A 34 -3.84 31.46 -12.86
N ARG A 35 -3.09 31.10 -13.90
CA ARG A 35 -3.36 29.91 -14.74
C ARG A 35 -2.69 28.63 -14.26
N GLU A 36 -1.89 28.71 -13.21
CA GLU A 36 -1.10 27.61 -12.66
C GLU A 36 -1.45 27.36 -11.20
N TYR A 37 -0.91 26.29 -10.63
CA TYR A 37 -1.01 25.96 -9.21
C TYR A 37 0.38 25.97 -8.60
N VAL A 38 0.48 26.34 -7.32
CA VAL A 38 1.72 26.35 -6.56
C VAL A 38 1.56 25.54 -5.29
N GLY A 39 2.63 24.85 -4.88
CA GLY A 39 2.66 24.05 -3.67
C GLY A 39 4.07 23.90 -3.12
N ILE A 40 4.16 23.33 -1.91
CA ILE A 40 5.44 22.95 -1.29
C ILE A 40 5.98 21.72 -2.03
N CYS A 41 7.24 21.75 -2.43
CA CYS A 41 7.86 20.65 -3.15
C CYS A 41 8.09 19.44 -2.24
N PRO A 42 7.62 18.23 -2.60
CA PRO A 42 7.82 17.03 -1.77
C PRO A 42 9.18 16.35 -1.97
N PHE A 43 10.03 16.87 -2.87
CA PHE A 43 11.29 16.23 -3.27
C PHE A 43 12.51 16.80 -2.55
N HIS A 44 12.36 17.87 -1.78
CA HIS A 44 13.40 18.45 -0.92
C HIS A 44 12.77 19.09 0.32
N ASP A 45 13.57 19.44 1.30
CA ASP A 45 13.09 20.18 2.48
C ASP A 45 12.73 21.61 2.08
N ASP A 46 11.44 21.87 1.95
CA ASP A 46 10.88 23.13 1.42
C ASP A 46 9.99 23.79 2.46
N LYS A 47 10.25 25.06 2.73
CA LYS A 47 9.47 25.86 3.70
C LYS A 47 8.52 26.85 3.02
N SER A 48 8.61 27.00 1.69
CA SER A 48 7.80 27.93 0.92
C SER A 48 7.39 27.31 -0.41
N PRO A 49 6.22 27.67 -0.99
CA PRO A 49 5.78 27.11 -2.26
C PRO A 49 6.76 27.41 -3.40
N SER A 50 7.56 26.41 -3.78
CA SER A 50 8.57 26.49 -4.86
C SER A 50 8.23 25.63 -6.07
N MET A 51 7.24 24.74 -5.94
CA MET A 51 6.78 23.91 -7.04
C MET A 51 5.57 24.52 -7.74
N THR A 52 5.64 24.62 -9.06
CA THR A 52 4.54 25.06 -9.93
C THR A 52 3.99 23.88 -10.73
N VAL A 53 2.67 23.80 -10.85
CA VAL A 53 1.96 22.79 -11.65
C VAL A 53 1.13 23.49 -12.71
N SER A 54 1.39 23.18 -13.97
CA SER A 54 0.72 23.78 -15.12
C SER A 54 -0.31 22.81 -15.72
N PRO A 55 -1.61 23.03 -15.56
CA PRO A 55 -2.64 22.19 -16.16
C PRO A 55 -2.60 22.24 -17.69
N ALA A 56 -2.28 23.40 -18.28
CA ALA A 56 -2.20 23.54 -19.73
C ALA A 56 -1.05 22.76 -20.37
N LYS A 57 0.07 22.61 -19.64
CA LYS A 57 1.26 21.87 -20.09
C LYS A 57 1.29 20.43 -19.58
N GLN A 58 0.40 20.05 -18.66
CA GLN A 58 0.42 18.76 -17.95
C GLN A 58 1.81 18.46 -17.36
N PHE A 59 2.39 19.48 -16.69
CA PHE A 59 3.77 19.45 -16.23
C PHE A 59 3.92 20.16 -14.88
N TYR A 60 4.77 19.60 -13.98
CA TYR A 60 5.21 20.27 -12.78
C TYR A 60 6.68 20.64 -12.85
N TYR A 61 7.08 21.68 -12.15
CA TYR A 61 8.46 22.10 -12.03
C TYR A 61 8.71 22.77 -10.67
N CYS A 62 9.79 22.38 -10.01
CA CYS A 62 10.27 23.01 -8.80
C CYS A 62 11.47 23.92 -9.11
N PHE A 63 11.33 25.20 -8.83
CA PHE A 63 12.39 26.19 -9.09
C PHE A 63 13.56 26.12 -8.10
N SER A 64 13.38 25.43 -6.95
CA SER A 64 14.42 25.28 -5.94
C SER A 64 15.33 24.08 -6.18
N CYS A 65 14.76 22.89 -6.47
CA CYS A 65 15.54 21.66 -6.63
C CYS A 65 15.62 21.17 -8.09
N GLY A 66 14.91 21.79 -9.04
CA GLY A 66 14.91 21.41 -10.44
C GLY A 66 14.09 20.15 -10.76
N ALA A 67 13.42 19.54 -9.78
CA ALA A 67 12.53 18.40 -10.03
C ALA A 67 11.39 18.83 -10.95
N GLY A 68 11.11 18.03 -11.99
CA GLY A 68 10.07 18.37 -12.94
C GLY A 68 9.71 17.21 -13.87
N GLY A 69 8.44 17.19 -14.32
CA GLY A 69 7.92 16.14 -15.18
C GLY A 69 6.42 16.13 -15.31
N ASN A 70 5.90 15.08 -15.90
CA ASN A 70 4.46 14.82 -15.99
C ASN A 70 3.94 14.06 -14.76
N ALA A 71 2.64 13.76 -14.71
CA ALA A 71 2.00 13.04 -13.62
C ALA A 71 2.65 11.69 -13.31
N ILE A 72 3.03 10.92 -14.33
CA ILE A 72 3.70 9.63 -14.15
C ILE A 72 5.06 9.81 -13.48
N LYS A 73 5.87 10.77 -13.96
CA LYS A 73 7.20 11.04 -13.40
C LYS A 73 7.09 11.54 -11.95
N PHE A 74 6.10 12.38 -11.64
CA PHE A 74 5.83 12.82 -10.28
C PHE A 74 5.60 11.63 -9.34
N LEU A 75 4.73 10.70 -9.70
CA LEU A 75 4.45 9.52 -8.89
C LEU A 75 5.66 8.59 -8.77
N MET A 76 6.42 8.38 -9.86
CA MET A 76 7.65 7.58 -9.82
C MET A 76 8.65 8.12 -8.78
N GLU A 77 8.88 9.42 -8.77
CA GLU A 77 9.82 10.07 -7.84
C GLU A 77 9.25 10.14 -6.41
N HIS A 78 7.98 10.51 -6.28
CA HIS A 78 7.33 10.68 -4.98
C HIS A 78 7.14 9.34 -4.25
N GLN A 79 6.72 8.29 -4.97
CA GLN A 79 6.44 6.98 -4.40
C GLN A 79 7.61 5.99 -4.56
N ARG A 80 8.70 6.41 -5.24
CA ARG A 80 9.85 5.56 -5.59
C ARG A 80 9.43 4.27 -6.29
N GLN A 81 8.47 4.38 -7.21
CA GLN A 81 7.95 3.26 -8.00
C GLN A 81 8.56 3.22 -9.39
N SER A 82 8.54 2.03 -10.03
CA SER A 82 8.93 1.91 -11.43
C SER A 82 7.87 2.55 -12.35
N PHE A 83 8.29 2.91 -13.57
CA PHE A 83 7.39 3.42 -14.61
C PHE A 83 6.19 2.50 -14.85
N SER A 84 6.43 1.19 -14.93
CA SER A 84 5.38 0.20 -15.17
C SER A 84 4.39 0.10 -14.00
N ASP A 85 4.88 0.19 -12.76
CA ASP A 85 4.01 0.14 -11.58
C ASP A 85 3.08 1.36 -11.54
N VAL A 86 3.62 2.56 -11.79
CA VAL A 86 2.83 3.80 -11.82
C VAL A 86 1.79 3.78 -12.94
N VAL A 87 2.18 3.37 -14.16
CA VAL A 87 1.23 3.29 -15.28
C VAL A 87 0.12 2.30 -14.99
N LEU A 88 0.42 1.15 -14.39
CA LEU A 88 -0.58 0.16 -14.01
C LEU A 88 -1.50 0.66 -12.89
N GLU A 89 -0.97 1.36 -11.92
CA GLU A 89 -1.75 1.96 -10.84
C GLU A 89 -2.74 3.00 -11.39
N LEU A 90 -2.27 3.92 -12.24
CA LEU A 90 -3.12 4.91 -12.89
C LEU A 90 -4.14 4.29 -13.85
N ALA A 91 -3.75 3.27 -14.63
CA ALA A 91 -4.68 2.56 -15.51
C ALA A 91 -5.84 1.94 -14.73
N ARG A 92 -5.57 1.38 -13.55
CA ARG A 92 -6.62 0.83 -12.68
C ARG A 92 -7.47 1.92 -12.05
N LYS A 93 -6.85 2.97 -11.52
CA LYS A 93 -7.53 4.10 -10.91
C LYS A 93 -8.55 4.72 -11.87
N TYR A 94 -8.17 4.86 -13.14
CA TYR A 94 -9.02 5.42 -14.18
C TYR A 94 -9.79 4.37 -14.98
N GLN A 95 -9.75 3.09 -14.58
CA GLN A 95 -10.46 1.98 -15.22
C GLN A 95 -10.13 1.82 -16.73
N LEU A 96 -8.88 2.09 -17.09
CA LEU A 96 -8.40 2.00 -18.47
C LEU A 96 -8.02 0.55 -18.86
N PRO A 97 -8.20 0.15 -20.13
CA PRO A 97 -7.77 -1.17 -20.57
C PRO A 97 -6.25 -1.30 -20.49
N ILE A 98 -5.77 -2.40 -19.91
CA ILE A 98 -4.35 -2.71 -19.82
C ILE A 98 -4.01 -3.70 -20.92
N GLU A 99 -3.34 -3.22 -21.96
CA GLU A 99 -2.80 -4.01 -23.04
C GLU A 99 -1.29 -4.22 -22.85
N THR A 100 -0.81 -5.44 -23.07
CA THR A 100 0.61 -5.78 -23.11
C THR A 100 1.01 -6.24 -24.50
N LEU A 101 2.30 -6.23 -24.81
CA LEU A 101 2.79 -6.61 -26.14
C LEU A 101 2.58 -8.10 -26.50
N ASP A 102 2.28 -8.96 -25.47
CA ASP A 102 2.08 -10.41 -25.65
C ASP A 102 0.90 -10.93 -24.82
N GLY A 103 -0.01 -11.71 -25.42
CA GLY A 103 -1.18 -12.29 -24.74
C GLY A 103 -0.85 -13.15 -23.51
N PRO A 104 0.17 -14.04 -23.51
CA PRO A 104 0.58 -14.80 -22.34
C PRO A 104 1.11 -13.92 -21.20
N GLN A 105 1.73 -12.78 -21.50
CA GLN A 105 2.21 -11.83 -20.51
C GLN A 105 1.07 -11.04 -19.86
N GLN A 106 0.03 -10.71 -20.62
CA GLN A 106 -1.17 -10.05 -20.11
C GLN A 106 -1.86 -10.92 -19.06
N GLU A 107 -2.01 -12.21 -19.30
CA GLU A 107 -2.61 -13.13 -18.34
C GLU A 107 -1.77 -13.29 -17.08
N ARG A 108 -0.45 -13.39 -17.22
CA ARG A 108 0.48 -13.42 -16.08
C ARG A 108 0.38 -12.15 -15.24
N LEU A 109 0.37 -10.98 -15.87
CA LEU A 109 0.22 -9.72 -15.19
C LEU A 109 -1.11 -9.63 -14.45
N ARG A 110 -2.22 -9.98 -15.11
CA ARG A 110 -3.56 -10.00 -14.48
C ARG A 110 -3.58 -10.92 -13.26
N LYS A 111 -2.97 -12.11 -13.34
CA LYS A 111 -2.84 -13.04 -12.20
C LYS A 111 -1.99 -12.46 -11.07
N GLN A 112 -0.85 -11.81 -11.40
CA GLN A 112 0.01 -11.17 -10.39
C GLN A 112 -0.70 -10.03 -9.68
N LEU A 113 -1.44 -9.19 -10.42
CA LEU A 113 -2.18 -8.07 -9.88
C LEU A 113 -3.31 -8.53 -8.96
N SER A 114 -4.11 -9.51 -9.41
CA SER A 114 -5.16 -10.13 -8.59
C SER A 114 -4.58 -10.76 -7.32
N ARG A 115 -3.45 -11.46 -7.42
CA ARG A 115 -2.77 -12.03 -6.24
C ARG A 115 -2.27 -10.96 -5.27
N ARG A 116 -1.69 -9.87 -5.75
CA ARG A 116 -1.25 -8.75 -4.90
C ARG A 116 -2.41 -8.11 -4.15
N GLU A 117 -3.53 -7.90 -4.82
CA GLU A 117 -4.76 -7.38 -4.20
C GLU A 117 -5.30 -8.33 -3.12
N GLN A 118 -5.30 -9.63 -3.40
CA GLN A 118 -5.67 -10.65 -2.42
C GLN A 118 -4.74 -10.63 -1.19
N LEU A 119 -3.43 -10.51 -1.39
CA LEU A 119 -2.46 -10.43 -0.29
C LEU A 119 -2.69 -9.17 0.58
N HIS A 120 -2.93 -8.01 -0.04
CA HIS A 120 -3.26 -6.80 0.72
C HIS A 120 -4.55 -6.95 1.52
N LYS A 121 -5.60 -7.53 0.92
CA LYS A 121 -6.85 -7.82 1.63
C LYS A 121 -6.61 -8.72 2.84
N VAL A 122 -5.88 -9.81 2.68
CA VAL A 122 -5.54 -10.75 3.76
C VAL A 122 -4.77 -10.07 4.88
N LEU A 123 -3.74 -9.27 4.54
CA LEU A 123 -2.94 -8.55 5.54
C LEU A 123 -3.77 -7.51 6.30
N THR A 124 -4.70 -6.83 5.62
CA THR A 124 -5.62 -5.88 6.26
C THR A 124 -6.58 -6.58 7.24
N LEU A 125 -7.13 -7.73 6.84
CA LEU A 125 -7.99 -8.54 7.71
C LEU A 125 -7.22 -9.06 8.94
N ALA A 126 -5.99 -9.54 8.74
CA ALA A 126 -5.12 -9.97 9.83
C ALA A 126 -4.80 -8.81 10.80
N ALA A 127 -4.51 -7.62 10.30
CA ALA A 127 -4.27 -6.43 11.13
C ALA A 127 -5.51 -6.09 11.98
N GLY A 128 -6.70 -6.14 11.37
CA GLY A 128 -7.97 -5.95 12.08
C GLY A 128 -8.18 -6.97 13.19
N TRP A 129 -7.90 -8.25 12.90
CA TRP A 129 -7.99 -9.30 13.90
C TRP A 129 -6.99 -9.12 15.04
N PHE A 130 -5.71 -8.87 14.78
CA PHE A 130 -4.71 -8.61 15.82
C PHE A 130 -5.09 -7.42 16.68
N ARG A 131 -5.64 -6.35 16.08
CA ARG A 131 -6.13 -5.18 16.81
C ARG A 131 -7.28 -5.54 17.76
N SER A 132 -8.22 -6.37 17.32
CA SER A 132 -9.31 -6.85 18.19
C SER A 132 -8.78 -7.72 19.32
N GLN A 133 -7.78 -8.59 19.06
CA GLN A 133 -7.17 -9.45 20.07
C GLN A 133 -6.43 -8.65 21.14
N LEU A 134 -5.82 -7.52 20.83
CA LEU A 134 -5.18 -6.65 21.83
C LEU A 134 -6.18 -6.14 22.89
N ARG A 135 -7.44 -5.96 22.49
CA ARG A 135 -8.54 -5.49 23.36
C ARG A 135 -9.35 -6.64 23.98
N SER A 136 -9.01 -7.88 23.68
CA SER A 136 -9.63 -9.06 24.26
C SER A 136 -9.02 -9.39 25.64
N PRO A 137 -9.65 -10.26 26.42
CA PRO A 137 -9.06 -10.75 27.68
C PRO A 137 -7.68 -11.38 27.50
N ALA A 138 -7.45 -12.10 26.38
CA ALA A 138 -6.14 -12.68 26.05
C ALA A 138 -5.06 -11.62 25.77
N GLY A 139 -5.44 -10.45 25.31
CA GLY A 139 -4.53 -9.34 25.01
C GLY A 139 -4.28 -8.40 26.21
N ALA A 140 -5.02 -8.54 27.31
CA ALA A 140 -4.90 -7.64 28.46
C ALA A 140 -3.47 -7.47 28.99
N PRO A 141 -2.63 -8.51 29.14
CA PRO A 141 -1.24 -8.34 29.57
C PRO A 141 -0.39 -7.57 28.56
N ALA A 142 -0.61 -7.78 27.25
CA ALA A 142 0.09 -7.05 26.21
C ALA A 142 -0.33 -5.58 26.16
N LEU A 143 -1.62 -5.29 26.38
CA LEU A 143 -2.13 -3.93 26.46
C LEU A 143 -1.56 -3.18 27.67
N ALA A 144 -1.52 -3.82 28.85
CA ALA A 144 -0.89 -3.28 30.06
C ALA A 144 0.61 -2.99 29.81
N TYR A 145 1.33 -3.93 29.19
CA TYR A 145 2.73 -3.71 28.83
C TYR A 145 2.92 -2.49 27.92
N LEU A 146 2.07 -2.31 26.93
CA LEU A 146 2.16 -1.16 26.01
C LEU A 146 1.86 0.15 26.72
N ARG A 147 0.84 0.21 27.59
CA ARG A 147 0.43 1.42 28.33
C ARG A 147 1.37 1.73 29.48
N ASP A 148 1.55 0.78 30.38
CA ASP A 148 2.24 1.00 31.66
C ASP A 148 3.76 0.81 31.52
N GLY A 149 4.17 -0.20 30.75
CA GLY A 149 5.60 -0.52 30.55
C GLY A 149 6.28 0.34 29.49
N ARG A 150 5.55 0.73 28.44
CA ARG A 150 6.08 1.50 27.29
C ARG A 150 5.55 2.94 27.24
N GLY A 151 4.60 3.30 28.07
CA GLY A 151 4.05 4.67 28.15
C GLY A 151 3.25 5.10 26.90
N LEU A 152 2.72 4.14 26.10
CA LEU A 152 2.00 4.48 24.90
C LEU A 152 0.57 4.93 25.22
N SER A 153 0.17 6.07 24.67
CA SER A 153 -1.21 6.56 24.78
C SER A 153 -2.17 5.76 23.91
N GLU A 154 -3.46 5.79 24.23
CA GLU A 154 -4.50 5.16 23.41
C GLU A 154 -4.49 5.71 21.97
N ALA A 155 -4.31 7.03 21.81
CA ALA A 155 -4.17 7.65 20.50
C ALA A 155 -2.99 7.09 19.70
N THR A 156 -1.87 6.74 20.35
CA THR A 156 -0.73 6.09 19.70
C THR A 156 -1.07 4.67 19.30
N LEU A 157 -1.72 3.88 20.17
CA LEU A 157 -2.12 2.51 19.88
C LEU A 157 -3.06 2.46 18.65
N GLU A 158 -3.96 3.42 18.53
CA GLU A 158 -4.90 3.54 17.42
C GLU A 158 -4.23 4.04 16.14
N ALA A 159 -3.42 5.09 16.22
CA ALA A 159 -2.73 5.67 15.07
C ALA A 159 -1.80 4.67 14.37
N PHE A 160 -1.11 3.83 15.16
CA PHE A 160 -0.24 2.77 14.64
C PHE A 160 -0.95 1.42 14.47
N GLU A 161 -2.25 1.34 14.77
CA GLU A 161 -3.06 0.11 14.68
C GLU A 161 -2.41 -1.10 15.35
N LEU A 162 -1.86 -0.88 16.56
CA LEU A 162 -1.17 -1.93 17.28
C LEU A 162 -2.11 -3.07 17.65
N GLY A 163 -1.62 -4.28 17.54
CA GLY A 163 -2.36 -5.51 17.78
C GLY A 163 -1.62 -6.49 18.68
N TYR A 164 -2.24 -7.63 18.90
CA TYR A 164 -1.67 -8.73 19.64
C TYR A 164 -1.97 -10.07 18.95
N ALA A 165 -0.97 -10.91 18.82
CA ALA A 165 -1.11 -12.29 18.41
C ALA A 165 -1.18 -13.16 19.65
N PRO A 166 -2.33 -13.81 19.96
CA PRO A 166 -2.51 -14.67 21.12
C PRO A 166 -1.56 -15.87 21.12
N GLU A 167 -1.44 -16.54 22.27
CA GLU A 167 -0.66 -17.77 22.43
C GLU A 167 -1.43 -19.00 21.91
N GLN A 168 -1.96 -18.90 20.70
CA GLN A 168 -2.68 -19.98 20.03
C GLN A 168 -1.91 -20.43 18.79
N TRP A 169 -2.02 -21.74 18.47
CA TRP A 169 -1.30 -22.29 17.34
C TRP A 169 -1.93 -21.98 15.98
N ASP A 170 -3.24 -21.75 15.94
CA ASP A 170 -4.05 -21.61 14.73
C ASP A 170 -5.20 -20.59 14.87
N GLY A 171 -5.12 -19.67 15.81
CA GLY A 171 -6.19 -18.71 16.10
C GLY A 171 -6.50 -17.76 14.92
N LEU A 172 -5.47 -17.20 14.29
CA LEU A 172 -5.63 -16.37 13.09
C LEU A 172 -6.06 -17.22 11.89
N LEU A 173 -5.43 -18.38 11.70
CA LEU A 173 -5.76 -19.31 10.62
C LEU A 173 -7.24 -19.70 10.68
N ALA A 174 -7.71 -20.18 11.82
CA ALA A 174 -9.10 -20.58 12.02
C ALA A 174 -10.06 -19.42 11.78
N HIS A 175 -9.75 -18.23 12.31
CA HIS A 175 -10.59 -17.04 12.11
C HIS A 175 -10.71 -16.67 10.62
N LEU A 176 -9.60 -16.56 9.90
CA LEU A 176 -9.62 -16.16 8.49
C LEU A 176 -10.23 -17.22 7.57
N GLN A 177 -10.11 -18.50 7.92
CA GLN A 177 -10.80 -19.56 7.19
C GLN A 177 -12.31 -19.57 7.43
N GLN A 178 -12.75 -19.45 8.69
CA GLN A 178 -14.17 -19.58 9.06
C GLN A 178 -14.98 -18.34 8.70
N VAL A 179 -14.42 -17.15 8.93
CA VAL A 179 -15.16 -15.87 8.75
C VAL A 179 -15.02 -15.34 7.33
N GLU A 180 -13.84 -15.49 6.73
CA GLU A 180 -13.50 -14.87 5.43
C GLU A 180 -13.39 -15.91 4.29
N GLY A 181 -13.45 -17.21 4.58
CA GLY A 181 -13.33 -18.27 3.58
C GLY A 181 -11.97 -18.33 2.88
N LEU A 182 -10.90 -17.83 3.51
CA LEU A 182 -9.58 -17.75 2.90
C LEU A 182 -8.80 -19.06 3.05
N GLY A 183 -8.23 -19.55 1.94
CA GLY A 183 -7.41 -20.77 1.95
C GLY A 183 -6.05 -20.57 2.60
N PRO A 184 -5.48 -21.63 3.22
CA PRO A 184 -4.21 -21.56 3.95
C PRO A 184 -3.02 -21.20 3.06
N GLU A 185 -3.05 -21.54 1.76
CA GLU A 185 -1.99 -21.22 0.79
C GLU A 185 -1.87 -19.70 0.56
N LEU A 186 -2.99 -18.98 0.62
CA LEU A 186 -2.99 -17.53 0.51
C LEU A 186 -2.45 -16.88 1.79
N LEU A 187 -2.76 -17.46 2.95
CA LEU A 187 -2.23 -17.01 4.25
C LEU A 187 -0.73 -17.29 4.38
N GLU A 188 -0.24 -18.41 3.85
CA GLU A 188 1.18 -18.71 3.75
C GLU A 188 1.89 -17.71 2.84
N ALA A 189 1.33 -17.44 1.65
CA ALA A 189 1.87 -16.46 0.72
C ALA A 189 1.90 -15.04 1.31
N ALA A 190 0.97 -14.70 2.21
CA ALA A 190 0.96 -13.46 2.98
C ALA A 190 1.95 -13.48 4.17
N GLY A 191 2.61 -14.61 4.44
CA GLY A 191 3.54 -14.78 5.54
C GLY A 191 2.89 -14.84 6.93
N LEU A 192 1.60 -15.15 7.00
CA LEU A 192 0.84 -15.21 8.25
C LEU A 192 0.86 -16.59 8.91
N VAL A 193 0.98 -17.64 8.10
CA VAL A 193 1.04 -19.03 8.58
C VAL A 193 2.26 -19.75 8.03
N VAL A 194 2.62 -20.86 8.63
CA VAL A 194 3.76 -21.71 8.26
C VAL A 194 3.29 -23.16 8.18
N PRO A 195 3.70 -23.95 7.16
CA PRO A 195 3.38 -25.35 7.08
C PRO A 195 4.04 -26.12 8.23
N ARG A 196 3.36 -27.16 8.73
CA ARG A 196 3.89 -28.04 9.79
C ARG A 196 4.98 -28.94 9.22
N LYS A 197 6.12 -29.02 9.91
CA LYS A 197 7.18 -29.95 9.56
C LYS A 197 6.75 -31.38 9.90
N GLY A 198 6.69 -32.27 8.90
CA GLY A 198 6.40 -33.68 9.08
C GLY A 198 4.93 -34.03 9.32
N GLY A 199 3.99 -33.15 9.00
CA GLY A 199 2.54 -33.40 9.10
C GLY A 199 1.73 -32.50 8.17
N ASP A 200 0.44 -32.80 8.08
CA ASP A 200 -0.49 -31.97 7.29
C ASP A 200 -0.93 -30.71 8.06
N GLY A 201 -1.13 -29.61 7.34
CA GLY A 201 -1.71 -28.39 7.87
C GLY A 201 -0.70 -27.28 8.16
N PHE A 202 -1.22 -26.20 8.74
CA PHE A 202 -0.49 -24.96 8.99
C PHE A 202 -0.64 -24.55 10.46
N TYR A 203 0.19 -23.59 10.87
CA TYR A 203 0.07 -22.91 12.16
C TYR A 203 0.42 -21.43 12.01
N ASP A 204 -0.07 -20.59 12.92
CA ASP A 204 0.16 -19.17 12.92
C ASP A 204 1.65 -18.85 13.10
N ARG A 205 2.20 -18.01 12.21
CA ARG A 205 3.59 -17.55 12.30
C ARG A 205 3.83 -16.70 13.54
N PHE A 206 2.87 -15.84 13.87
CA PHE A 206 2.96 -14.91 14.99
C PHE A 206 2.12 -15.43 16.15
N ARG A 207 2.75 -15.60 17.31
CA ARG A 207 2.13 -16.07 18.55
C ARG A 207 2.76 -15.35 19.74
N HIS A 208 1.95 -15.05 20.73
CA HIS A 208 2.36 -14.42 22.01
C HIS A 208 3.26 -13.17 21.80
N ARG A 209 2.81 -12.24 20.93
CA ARG A 209 3.58 -11.01 20.65
C ARG A 209 2.71 -9.85 20.26
N VAL A 210 3.22 -8.64 20.52
CA VAL A 210 2.66 -7.39 19.98
C VAL A 210 2.88 -7.36 18.48
N MET A 211 1.86 -6.94 17.75
CA MET A 211 1.86 -6.83 16.30
C MET A 211 1.82 -5.36 15.88
N VAL A 212 2.76 -5.00 15.01
CA VAL A 212 2.87 -3.65 14.44
C VAL A 212 2.71 -3.78 12.93
N PRO A 213 1.60 -3.30 12.34
CA PRO A 213 1.42 -3.37 10.90
C PRO A 213 2.38 -2.41 10.19
N ILE A 214 3.07 -2.94 9.18
CA ILE A 214 3.91 -2.16 8.27
C ILE A 214 3.02 -1.72 7.11
N LYS A 215 2.97 -0.42 6.83
CA LYS A 215 2.14 0.15 5.78
C LYS A 215 2.99 0.74 4.65
N ASP A 216 2.49 0.62 3.43
CA ASP A 216 3.03 1.35 2.29
C ASP A 216 2.60 2.83 2.32
N ARG A 217 3.04 3.60 1.33
CA ARG A 217 2.72 5.03 1.25
C ARG A 217 1.25 5.33 0.98
N GLN A 218 0.50 4.35 0.49
CA GLN A 218 -0.95 4.43 0.31
C GLN A 218 -1.73 4.01 1.58
N GLY A 219 -1.03 3.70 2.68
CA GLY A 219 -1.64 3.25 3.92
C GLY A 219 -2.07 1.79 3.94
N ARG A 220 -1.74 1.00 2.91
CA ARG A 220 -2.09 -0.42 2.82
C ARG A 220 -1.12 -1.26 3.64
N VAL A 221 -1.63 -2.22 4.40
CA VAL A 221 -0.78 -3.15 5.16
C VAL A 221 -0.01 -4.06 4.19
N ILE A 222 1.32 -4.10 4.35
CA ILE A 222 2.25 -4.90 3.54
C ILE A 222 3.00 -5.97 4.35
N GLY A 223 2.83 -5.97 5.67
CA GLY A 223 3.45 -6.94 6.58
C GLY A 223 3.33 -6.54 8.05
N PHE A 224 4.07 -7.25 8.90
CA PHE A 224 4.13 -7.06 10.34
C PHE A 224 5.56 -7.20 10.85
#